data_d6e0c29fbdd0562c84d8198f014092a0
#
_entry.id   d6e0c29fbdd0562c84d8198f014092a0
#
_cell.length_a   1.000
_cell.length_b   1.000
_cell.length_c   1.000
_cell.angle_alpha   90.00
_cell.angle_beta   90.00
_cell.angle_gamma   90.00
#
_symmetry.space_group_name_H-M   'P 1'
#
loop_
_entity.id
_entity.type
_entity.pdbx_description
1 polymer ?
#
loop_
_entity_poly.entity_id
_entity_poly.type
_entity_poly.pdbx_seq_one_letter_code
_entity_poly.pdbx_strand_id
1 'polypeptide(L)'
;YRDNYIQYEPFKPDPQEKKILLHSIESLNERYNPEEKMITKPITEWNYHTDALSGLFHEVRASLYYAVHLLDLGDKQYEQRAFDVIDKTISLQDTDPQSPSCGVWPYYQEEPLATKISPIDYNWADFNAVSLLDIYLGHKEKIPAGILSKIENALILAAHSIEKRNVGPGYTNIAIMGTYVTYMVSLLFSIPDMQEYAYNRLVRFYEYTLDKGGFSEYNSPTYT
;
A
#
# COMPACT_ATOMS: atom_id res chain seq x y z
N TYR A 1 10.99 -27.70 -4.28
CA TYR A 1 10.55 -26.31 -4.06
C TYR A 1 9.33 -26.22 -3.12
N ARG A 2 9.31 -26.99 -2.00
CA ARG A 2 8.08 -27.08 -1.18
C ARG A 2 8.20 -26.58 0.24
N ASP A 3 9.30 -26.00 0.67
CA ASP A 3 9.48 -25.56 2.07
C ASP A 3 10.01 -24.13 2.21
N ASN A 4 9.62 -23.22 1.31
CA ASN A 4 9.88 -21.80 1.53
C ASN A 4 8.86 -21.26 2.53
N TYR A 5 9.07 -21.55 3.80
CA TYR A 5 8.47 -20.75 4.86
C TYR A 5 8.97 -19.32 4.70
N ILE A 6 8.04 -18.39 4.48
CA ILE A 6 8.34 -16.98 4.61
C ILE A 6 8.74 -16.77 6.07
N GLN A 7 10.05 -16.71 6.33
CA GLN A 7 10.54 -16.31 7.64
C GLN A 7 10.42 -14.79 7.70
N TYR A 8 9.30 -14.31 8.19
CA TYR A 8 9.08 -12.90 8.47
C TYR A 8 9.26 -12.70 9.98
N GLU A 9 10.25 -11.89 10.34
CA GLU A 9 10.39 -11.43 11.73
C GLU A 9 9.62 -10.12 11.86
N PRO A 10 8.54 -10.08 12.68
CA PRO A 10 7.81 -8.86 12.93
C PRO A 10 8.73 -7.76 13.45
N PHE A 11 8.58 -6.56 12.92
CA PHE A 11 9.33 -5.40 13.38
C PHE A 11 9.10 -5.19 14.88
N LYS A 12 10.17 -5.09 15.63
CA LYS A 12 10.16 -4.83 17.08
C LYS A 12 11.03 -3.61 17.35
N PRO A 13 10.44 -2.42 17.41
CA PRO A 13 11.21 -1.20 17.54
C PRO A 13 12.02 -1.16 18.83
N ASP A 14 13.27 -0.79 18.71
CA ASP A 14 14.13 -0.47 19.84
C ASP A 14 13.70 0.86 20.50
N PRO A 15 14.32 1.29 21.64
CA PRO A 15 13.94 2.53 22.30
C PRO A 15 14.10 3.80 21.46
N GLN A 16 15.05 3.83 20.51
CA GLN A 16 15.26 4.97 19.62
C GLN A 16 14.22 4.98 18.50
N GLU A 17 13.96 3.82 17.90
CA GLU A 17 12.93 3.63 16.88
C GLU A 17 11.53 3.95 17.43
N LYS A 18 11.23 3.54 18.68
CA LYS A 18 9.98 3.92 19.35
C LYS A 18 9.81 5.44 19.47
N LYS A 19 10.87 6.19 19.72
CA LYS A 19 10.80 7.67 19.76
C LYS A 19 10.46 8.24 18.39
N ILE A 20 11.05 7.68 17.33
CA ILE A 20 10.77 8.09 15.94
C ILE A 20 9.31 7.80 15.59
N LEU A 21 8.83 6.59 15.92
CA LEU A 21 7.43 6.21 15.71
C LEU A 21 6.47 7.12 16.47
N LEU A 22 6.75 7.41 17.74
CA LEU A 22 5.93 8.32 18.55
C LEU A 22 5.86 9.71 17.94
N HIS A 23 6.98 10.27 17.51
CA HIS A 23 7.01 11.59 16.87
C HIS A 23 6.21 11.58 15.55
N SER A 24 6.33 10.53 14.74
CA SER A 24 5.53 10.37 13.54
C SER A 24 4.02 10.27 13.83
N ILE A 25 3.66 9.48 14.85
CA ILE A 25 2.26 9.33 15.30
C ILE A 25 1.71 10.66 15.81
N GLU A 26 2.46 11.42 16.62
CA GLU A 26 2.05 12.73 17.12
C GLU A 26 1.73 13.70 15.97
N SER A 27 2.63 13.80 14.99
CA SER A 27 2.42 14.61 13.80
C SER A 27 1.18 14.18 12.98
N LEU A 28 0.92 12.88 12.88
CA LEU A 28 -0.24 12.36 12.16
C LEU A 28 -1.53 12.53 12.98
N ASN A 29 -1.47 12.47 14.32
CA ASN A 29 -2.62 12.73 15.20
C ASN A 29 -3.23 14.12 15.01
N GLU A 30 -2.40 15.14 14.72
CA GLU A 30 -2.87 16.50 14.44
C GLU A 30 -3.79 16.57 13.21
N ARG A 31 -3.64 15.60 12.31
CA ARG A 31 -4.40 15.50 11.05
C ARG A 31 -5.41 14.35 11.04
N TYR A 32 -5.50 13.58 12.12
CA TYR A 32 -6.45 12.47 12.18
C TYR A 32 -7.88 12.97 12.41
N ASN A 33 -8.77 12.60 11.49
CA ASN A 33 -10.20 12.83 11.64
C ASN A 33 -10.85 11.58 12.26
N PRO A 34 -11.33 11.65 13.51
CA PRO A 34 -11.92 10.49 14.18
C PRO A 34 -13.30 10.07 13.64
N GLU A 35 -14.04 10.97 12.98
CA GLU A 35 -15.33 10.67 12.36
C GLU A 35 -15.12 9.85 11.08
N GLU A 36 -14.21 10.29 10.23
CA GLU A 36 -13.86 9.60 8.99
C GLU A 36 -12.81 8.50 9.18
N LYS A 37 -12.16 8.44 10.36
CA LYS A 37 -11.11 7.44 10.67
C LYS A 37 -9.93 7.49 9.71
N MET A 38 -9.56 8.65 9.23
CA MET A 38 -8.54 8.87 8.22
C MET A 38 -7.68 10.10 8.52
N ILE A 39 -6.51 10.12 7.89
CA ILE A 39 -5.60 11.27 7.93
C ILE A 39 -6.04 12.31 6.89
N THR A 40 -6.16 13.56 7.33
CA THR A 40 -6.52 14.68 6.46
C THR A 40 -5.31 15.33 5.80
N LYS A 41 -5.54 15.92 4.63
CA LYS A 41 -4.59 16.77 3.91
C LYS A 41 -5.29 17.99 3.36
N PRO A 42 -4.87 19.20 3.74
CA PRO A 42 -5.36 20.42 3.09
C PRO A 42 -4.78 20.51 1.67
N ILE A 43 -5.64 20.81 0.72
CA ILE A 43 -5.27 21.16 -0.65
C ILE A 43 -5.48 22.67 -0.79
N THR A 44 -4.41 23.38 -1.11
CA THR A 44 -4.39 24.84 -1.24
C THR A 44 -4.03 25.31 -2.64
N GLU A 45 -3.57 24.37 -3.48
CA GLU A 45 -3.13 24.63 -4.85
C GLU A 45 -3.38 23.40 -5.71
N TRP A 46 -3.32 23.58 -7.02
CA TRP A 46 -3.47 22.47 -7.97
C TRP A 46 -2.45 21.35 -7.73
N ASN A 47 -2.94 20.13 -7.78
CA ASN A 47 -2.12 18.91 -7.69
C ASN A 47 -2.65 17.92 -8.74
N TYR A 48 -1.76 17.26 -9.47
CA TYR A 48 -2.15 16.30 -10.51
C TYR A 48 -2.86 15.05 -10.01
N HIS A 49 -2.90 14.82 -8.71
CA HIS A 49 -3.62 13.69 -8.09
C HIS A 49 -5.09 13.98 -7.77
N THR A 50 -5.56 15.21 -7.93
CA THR A 50 -6.92 15.60 -7.56
C THR A 50 -7.57 16.48 -8.61
N ASP A 51 -8.90 16.38 -8.70
CA ASP A 51 -9.74 17.27 -9.49
C ASP A 51 -10.11 18.55 -8.70
N ALA A 52 -9.86 18.56 -7.40
CA ALA A 52 -10.16 19.69 -6.52
C ALA A 52 -9.08 20.76 -6.56
N LEU A 53 -9.52 22.04 -6.47
CA LEU A 53 -8.62 23.18 -6.40
C LEU A 53 -8.25 23.56 -4.96
N SER A 54 -9.12 23.26 -4.00
CA SER A 54 -8.91 23.53 -2.57
C SER A 54 -9.86 22.71 -1.72
N GLY A 55 -9.51 22.51 -0.45
CA GLY A 55 -10.34 21.83 0.52
C GLY A 55 -9.55 20.97 1.50
N LEU A 56 -10.26 20.30 2.38
CA LEU A 56 -9.70 19.29 3.28
C LEU A 56 -10.10 17.91 2.78
N PHE A 57 -9.13 17.07 2.49
CA PHE A 57 -9.31 15.75 1.89
C PHE A 57 -8.75 14.67 2.81
N HIS A 58 -9.27 13.44 2.70
CA HIS A 58 -8.81 12.28 3.48
C HIS A 58 -7.94 11.39 2.60
N GLU A 59 -6.65 11.30 2.96
CA GLU A 59 -5.61 10.64 2.16
C GLU A 59 -5.49 9.15 2.52
N VAL A 60 -5.74 8.26 1.55
CA VAL A 60 -5.76 6.81 1.76
C VAL A 60 -4.38 6.29 2.19
N ARG A 61 -3.33 6.63 1.45
CA ARG A 61 -1.98 6.14 1.72
C ARG A 61 -1.46 6.61 3.08
N ALA A 62 -1.62 7.89 3.41
CA ALA A 62 -1.19 8.41 4.71
C ALA A 62 -1.93 7.75 5.87
N SER A 63 -3.22 7.41 5.67
CA SER A 63 -4.02 6.68 6.65
C SER A 63 -3.49 5.26 6.87
N LEU A 64 -3.13 4.53 5.81
CA LEU A 64 -2.53 3.20 5.96
C LEU A 64 -1.16 3.26 6.64
N TYR A 65 -0.30 4.23 6.30
CA TYR A 65 0.97 4.44 7.03
C TYR A 65 0.75 4.73 8.50
N TYR A 66 -0.24 5.54 8.82
CA TYR A 66 -0.60 5.79 10.20
C TYR A 66 -0.99 4.52 10.94
N ALA A 67 -1.81 3.66 10.33
CA ALA A 67 -2.19 2.38 10.92
C ALA A 67 -0.98 1.45 11.14
N VAL A 68 -0.04 1.38 10.19
CA VAL A 68 1.23 0.64 10.36
C VAL A 68 1.98 1.15 11.59
N HIS A 69 2.21 2.46 11.70
CA HIS A 69 2.94 3.06 12.82
C HIS A 69 2.26 2.79 14.18
N LEU A 70 0.92 2.86 14.24
CA LEU A 70 0.16 2.55 15.46
C LEU A 70 0.36 1.10 15.90
N LEU A 71 0.34 0.16 14.95
CA LEU A 71 0.54 -1.26 15.24
C LEU A 71 2.00 -1.58 15.61
N ASP A 72 2.97 -0.98 14.90
CA ASP A 72 4.40 -1.17 15.16
C ASP A 72 4.83 -0.62 16.51
N LEU A 73 4.23 0.48 16.96
CA LEU A 73 4.46 1.00 18.30
C LEU A 73 4.08 -0.03 19.38
N GLY A 74 3.05 -0.86 19.10
CA GLY A 74 2.61 -1.95 19.96
C GLY A 74 1.88 -1.49 21.23
N ASP A 75 1.44 -0.25 21.31
CA ASP A 75 0.66 0.27 22.42
C ASP A 75 -0.83 -0.05 22.22
N LYS A 76 -1.41 -0.80 23.17
CA LYS A 76 -2.80 -1.27 23.12
C LYS A 76 -3.83 -0.14 22.98
N GLN A 77 -3.53 1.06 23.47
CA GLN A 77 -4.43 2.20 23.35
C GLN A 77 -4.73 2.59 21.91
N TYR A 78 -3.83 2.26 20.97
CA TYR A 78 -3.94 2.58 19.55
C TYR A 78 -4.49 1.44 18.69
N GLU A 79 -4.58 0.22 19.21
CA GLU A 79 -4.97 -0.95 18.39
C GLU A 79 -6.34 -0.76 17.73
N GLN A 80 -7.35 -0.34 18.48
CA GLN A 80 -8.70 -0.14 17.93
C GLN A 80 -8.71 0.94 16.85
N ARG A 81 -7.97 2.03 17.04
CA ARG A 81 -7.85 3.10 16.03
C ARG A 81 -7.17 2.57 14.77
N ALA A 82 -6.12 1.78 14.90
CA ALA A 82 -5.47 1.16 13.75
C ALA A 82 -6.45 0.27 12.96
N PHE A 83 -7.23 -0.56 13.65
CA PHE A 83 -8.23 -1.42 13.02
C PHE A 83 -9.34 -0.61 12.32
N ASP A 84 -9.80 0.46 12.93
CA ASP A 84 -10.80 1.37 12.34
C ASP A 84 -10.28 2.03 11.06
N VAL A 85 -9.02 2.49 11.07
CA VAL A 85 -8.36 3.08 9.90
C VAL A 85 -8.19 2.06 8.78
N ILE A 86 -7.74 0.84 9.11
CA ILE A 86 -7.57 -0.24 8.14
C ILE A 86 -8.91 -0.60 7.49
N ASP A 87 -9.95 -0.80 8.28
CA ASP A 87 -11.28 -1.15 7.78
C ASP A 87 -11.86 -0.07 6.88
N LYS A 88 -11.70 1.19 7.28
CA LYS A 88 -12.11 2.34 6.49
C LYS A 88 -11.36 2.44 5.16
N THR A 89 -10.04 2.34 5.17
CA THR A 89 -9.23 2.47 3.95
C THR A 89 -9.47 1.33 2.97
N ILE A 90 -9.60 0.10 3.44
CA ILE A 90 -9.96 -1.04 2.58
C ILE A 90 -11.31 -0.82 1.90
N SER A 91 -12.29 -0.25 2.60
CA SER A 91 -13.62 -0.02 2.04
C SER A 91 -13.64 0.95 0.84
N LEU A 92 -12.56 1.68 0.60
CA LEU A 92 -12.41 2.61 -0.51
C LEU A 92 -11.80 1.97 -1.78
N GLN A 93 -11.33 0.73 -1.69
CA GLN A 93 -10.83 0.01 -2.85
C GLN A 93 -11.94 -0.24 -3.87
N ASP A 94 -11.65 -0.05 -5.14
CA ASP A 94 -12.55 -0.49 -6.20
C ASP A 94 -12.54 -2.03 -6.27
N THR A 95 -13.67 -2.63 -5.99
CA THR A 95 -13.86 -4.09 -5.96
C THR A 95 -14.77 -4.61 -7.07
N ASP A 96 -15.23 -3.74 -7.98
CA ASP A 96 -16.04 -4.15 -9.12
C ASP A 96 -15.20 -4.90 -10.16
N PRO A 97 -15.43 -6.20 -10.38
CA PRO A 97 -14.64 -6.98 -11.33
C PRO A 97 -14.80 -6.52 -12.79
N GLN A 98 -15.83 -5.72 -13.11
CA GLN A 98 -16.04 -5.14 -14.43
C GLN A 98 -15.32 -3.78 -14.58
N SER A 99 -14.87 -3.19 -13.48
CA SER A 99 -14.15 -1.91 -13.51
C SER A 99 -12.73 -2.09 -14.05
N PRO A 100 -12.23 -1.16 -14.87
CA PRO A 100 -10.82 -1.15 -15.27
C PRO A 100 -9.87 -0.92 -14.08
N SER A 101 -10.35 -0.29 -13.02
CA SER A 101 -9.61 0.02 -11.79
C SER A 101 -9.83 -0.97 -10.65
N CYS A 102 -10.44 -2.13 -10.92
CA CYS A 102 -10.59 -3.17 -9.89
C CYS A 102 -9.25 -3.46 -9.20
N GLY A 103 -9.24 -3.42 -7.87
CA GLY A 103 -8.04 -3.61 -7.04
C GLY A 103 -7.26 -2.32 -6.72
N VAL A 104 -7.65 -1.18 -7.27
CA VAL A 104 -7.01 0.12 -7.05
C VAL A 104 -7.75 0.93 -5.98
N TRP A 105 -7.05 1.81 -5.27
CA TRP A 105 -7.63 2.78 -4.35
C TRP A 105 -7.62 4.19 -4.96
N PRO A 106 -8.58 5.05 -4.60
CA PRO A 106 -8.47 6.48 -4.87
C PRO A 106 -7.30 7.08 -4.06
N TYR A 107 -6.81 8.23 -4.48
CA TYR A 107 -5.84 9.00 -3.70
C TYR A 107 -6.52 9.58 -2.44
N TYR A 108 -7.70 10.16 -2.65
CA TYR A 108 -8.54 10.74 -1.61
C TYR A 108 -9.91 10.07 -1.55
N GLN A 109 -10.46 9.96 -0.34
CA GLN A 109 -11.80 9.41 -0.12
C GLN A 109 -12.89 10.16 -0.90
N GLU A 110 -12.75 11.48 -1.02
CA GLU A 110 -13.73 12.36 -1.65
C GLU A 110 -13.77 12.23 -3.18
N GLU A 111 -12.82 11.52 -3.75
CA GLU A 111 -12.71 11.33 -5.20
C GLU A 111 -12.76 9.83 -5.57
N PRO A 112 -13.93 9.16 -5.43
CA PRO A 112 -14.09 7.77 -5.81
C PRO A 112 -13.70 7.56 -7.28
N LEU A 113 -13.01 6.45 -7.57
CA LEU A 113 -12.46 6.17 -8.91
C LEU A 113 -13.54 6.16 -10.00
N ALA A 114 -14.75 5.72 -9.67
CA ALA A 114 -15.88 5.67 -10.62
C ALA A 114 -16.35 7.06 -11.12
N THR A 115 -16.07 8.12 -10.38
CA THR A 115 -16.52 9.50 -10.69
C THR A 115 -15.35 10.45 -10.95
N LYS A 116 -14.13 9.99 -10.83
CA LYS A 116 -12.93 10.80 -11.02
C LYS A 116 -12.80 11.25 -12.49
N ILE A 117 -12.51 12.55 -12.69
CA ILE A 117 -12.37 13.18 -14.02
C ILE A 117 -10.91 13.08 -14.48
N SER A 118 -9.96 13.40 -13.59
CA SER A 118 -8.52 13.26 -13.90
C SER A 118 -8.14 11.79 -14.04
N PRO A 119 -7.02 11.49 -14.73
CA PRO A 119 -6.58 10.11 -14.92
C PRO A 119 -6.41 9.36 -13.60
N ILE A 120 -6.85 8.10 -13.58
CA ILE A 120 -6.63 7.20 -12.45
C ILE A 120 -5.15 6.86 -12.36
N ASP A 121 -4.58 7.04 -11.17
CA ASP A 121 -3.23 6.57 -10.89
C ASP A 121 -3.27 5.14 -10.35
N TYR A 122 -2.98 4.19 -11.21
CA TYR A 122 -2.97 2.76 -10.87
C TYR A 122 -1.85 2.36 -9.90
N ASN A 123 -0.85 3.23 -9.66
CA ASN A 123 0.22 2.96 -8.68
C ASN A 123 -0.30 2.85 -7.25
N TRP A 124 -1.53 3.32 -7.00
CA TRP A 124 -2.13 3.20 -5.67
C TRP A 124 -2.45 1.77 -5.27
N ALA A 125 -2.54 0.83 -6.22
CA ALA A 125 -2.56 -0.59 -5.92
C ALA A 125 -1.23 -1.03 -5.28
N ASP A 126 -0.10 -0.65 -5.90
CA ASP A 126 1.25 -0.99 -5.42
C ASP A 126 1.53 -0.40 -4.03
N PHE A 127 1.35 0.91 -3.87
CA PHE A 127 1.64 1.62 -2.63
C PHE A 127 0.82 1.14 -1.43
N ASN A 128 -0.48 0.95 -1.63
CA ASN A 128 -1.36 0.57 -0.53
C ASN A 128 -1.24 -0.92 -0.18
N ALA A 129 -0.99 -1.78 -1.19
CA ALA A 129 -0.77 -3.20 -0.94
C ALA A 129 0.53 -3.46 -0.15
N VAL A 130 1.60 -2.67 -0.34
CA VAL A 130 2.81 -2.77 0.48
C VAL A 130 2.46 -2.53 1.96
N SER A 131 1.75 -1.45 2.28
CA SER A 131 1.34 -1.17 3.67
C SER A 131 0.42 -2.25 4.24
N LEU A 132 -0.49 -2.81 3.43
CA LEU A 132 -1.35 -3.92 3.87
C LEU A 132 -0.56 -5.22 4.09
N LEU A 133 0.48 -5.47 3.30
CA LEU A 133 1.40 -6.60 3.53
C LEU A 133 2.17 -6.43 4.83
N ASP A 134 2.67 -5.23 5.14
CA ASP A 134 3.35 -4.95 6.40
C ASP A 134 2.42 -5.20 7.58
N ILE A 135 1.16 -4.74 7.49
CA ILE A 135 0.13 -5.00 8.49
C ILE A 135 -0.15 -6.51 8.62
N TYR A 136 -0.35 -7.20 7.51
CA TYR A 136 -0.66 -8.63 7.52
C TYR A 136 0.47 -9.46 8.09
N LEU A 137 1.68 -9.26 7.61
CA LEU A 137 2.86 -10.03 8.03
C LEU A 137 3.27 -9.74 9.47
N GLY A 138 3.21 -8.47 9.89
CA GLY A 138 3.65 -8.06 11.21
C GLY A 138 2.63 -8.27 12.32
N HIS A 139 1.33 -8.23 12.00
CA HIS A 139 0.31 -8.05 13.02
C HIS A 139 -0.93 -8.94 12.88
N LYS A 140 -1.01 -9.87 11.91
CA LYS A 140 -2.20 -10.69 11.63
C LYS A 140 -2.80 -11.37 12.87
N GLU A 141 -1.95 -11.79 13.82
CA GLU A 141 -2.38 -12.49 15.04
C GLU A 141 -3.22 -11.60 15.99
N LYS A 142 -3.13 -10.27 15.84
CA LYS A 142 -3.86 -9.31 16.66
C LYS A 142 -5.11 -8.76 15.95
N ILE A 143 -5.17 -8.91 14.64
CA ILE A 143 -6.23 -8.31 13.82
C ILE A 143 -7.52 -9.13 13.96
N PRO A 144 -8.68 -8.48 14.20
CA PRO A 144 -9.96 -9.18 14.22
C PRO A 144 -10.22 -9.92 12.91
N ALA A 145 -10.72 -11.17 13.00
CA ALA A 145 -10.88 -12.06 11.84
C ALA A 145 -11.66 -11.44 10.69
N GLY A 146 -12.68 -10.63 10.98
CA GLY A 146 -13.46 -9.94 9.95
C GLY A 146 -12.65 -8.89 9.16
N ILE A 147 -11.72 -8.19 9.81
CA ILE A 147 -10.81 -7.23 9.17
C ILE A 147 -9.71 -7.99 8.43
N LEU A 148 -9.18 -9.06 9.03
CA LEU A 148 -8.16 -9.89 8.40
C LEU A 148 -8.61 -10.44 7.05
N SER A 149 -9.83 -10.99 6.97
CA SER A 149 -10.40 -11.45 5.69
C SER A 149 -10.54 -10.33 4.66
N LYS A 150 -10.86 -9.11 5.09
CA LYS A 150 -10.91 -7.96 4.17
C LYS A 150 -9.51 -7.59 3.65
N ILE A 151 -8.48 -7.63 4.51
CA ILE A 151 -7.08 -7.41 4.11
C ILE A 151 -6.67 -8.44 3.05
N GLU A 152 -6.95 -9.72 3.29
CA GLU A 152 -6.63 -10.81 2.34
C GLU A 152 -7.26 -10.59 0.97
N ASN A 153 -8.55 -10.30 0.93
CA ASN A 153 -9.26 -10.00 -0.31
C ASN A 153 -8.70 -8.75 -1.00
N ALA A 154 -8.42 -7.69 -0.25
CA ALA A 154 -7.87 -6.45 -0.79
C ALA A 154 -6.47 -6.66 -1.41
N LEU A 155 -5.63 -7.44 -0.76
CA LEU A 155 -4.31 -7.82 -1.26
C LEU A 155 -4.39 -8.63 -2.56
N ILE A 156 -5.30 -9.60 -2.64
CA ILE A 156 -5.50 -10.42 -3.85
C ILE A 156 -5.96 -9.54 -5.02
N LEU A 157 -6.95 -8.66 -4.80
CA LEU A 157 -7.42 -7.74 -5.84
C LEU A 157 -6.34 -6.77 -6.31
N ALA A 158 -5.57 -6.22 -5.39
CA ALA A 158 -4.44 -5.34 -5.73
C ALA A 158 -3.38 -6.07 -6.55
N ALA A 159 -3.02 -7.30 -6.16
CA ALA A 159 -2.04 -8.11 -6.88
C ALA A 159 -2.49 -8.41 -8.31
N HIS A 160 -3.76 -8.75 -8.53
CA HIS A 160 -4.30 -8.92 -9.89
C HIS A 160 -4.32 -7.61 -10.70
N SER A 161 -4.60 -6.47 -10.06
CA SER A 161 -4.49 -5.16 -10.71
C SER A 161 -3.06 -4.88 -11.18
N ILE A 162 -2.08 -5.15 -10.32
CA ILE A 162 -0.64 -5.00 -10.62
C ILE A 162 -0.22 -5.94 -11.75
N GLU A 163 -0.63 -7.19 -11.70
CA GLU A 163 -0.37 -8.19 -12.75
C GLU A 163 -0.92 -7.74 -14.11
N LYS A 164 -2.18 -7.32 -14.14
CA LYS A 164 -2.86 -6.83 -15.34
C LYS A 164 -2.15 -5.62 -15.95
N ARG A 165 -1.68 -4.70 -15.12
CA ARG A 165 -0.96 -3.51 -15.55
C ARG A 165 0.46 -3.80 -16.04
N ASN A 166 1.14 -4.75 -15.43
CA ASN A 166 2.47 -5.27 -15.78
C ASN A 166 3.51 -4.18 -16.10
N VAL A 167 3.72 -3.26 -15.16
CA VAL A 167 4.68 -2.16 -15.30
C VAL A 167 6.09 -2.69 -15.53
N GLY A 168 6.79 -2.14 -16.54
CA GLY A 168 8.14 -2.58 -16.90
C GLY A 168 9.23 -2.12 -15.93
N PRO A 169 10.44 -2.73 -16.00
CA PRO A 169 11.53 -2.49 -15.06
C PRO A 169 12.10 -1.06 -15.10
N GLY A 170 11.84 -0.31 -16.17
CA GLY A 170 12.28 1.09 -16.27
C GLY A 170 11.56 2.06 -15.34
N TYR A 171 10.39 1.69 -14.82
CA TYR A 171 9.70 2.44 -13.76
C TYR A 171 10.07 1.81 -12.41
N THR A 172 11.22 2.16 -11.91
CA THR A 172 11.99 1.42 -10.89
C THR A 172 11.20 1.12 -9.62
N ASN A 173 10.66 2.14 -8.95
CA ASN A 173 9.95 1.97 -7.68
C ASN A 173 8.67 1.13 -7.83
N ILE A 174 7.89 1.37 -8.88
CA ILE A 174 6.66 0.61 -9.15
C ILE A 174 6.98 -0.83 -9.58
N ALA A 175 8.05 -1.02 -10.38
CA ALA A 175 8.49 -2.36 -10.76
C ALA A 175 8.91 -3.19 -9.54
N ILE A 176 9.64 -2.60 -8.59
CA ILE A 176 10.07 -3.28 -7.35
C ILE A 176 8.86 -3.60 -6.46
N MET A 177 8.03 -2.58 -6.16
CA MET A 177 6.86 -2.76 -5.30
C MET A 177 5.88 -3.78 -5.88
N GLY A 178 5.56 -3.66 -7.17
CA GLY A 178 4.63 -4.59 -7.82
C GLY A 178 5.17 -6.03 -7.87
N THR A 179 6.49 -6.22 -8.03
CA THR A 179 7.11 -7.54 -7.94
C THR A 179 7.01 -8.09 -6.52
N TYR A 180 7.31 -7.29 -5.50
CA TYR A 180 7.20 -7.67 -4.11
C TYR A 180 5.76 -8.07 -3.75
N VAL A 181 4.78 -7.22 -4.08
CA VAL A 181 3.36 -7.48 -3.78
C VAL A 181 2.88 -8.77 -4.44
N THR A 182 3.08 -8.93 -5.74
CA THR A 182 2.60 -10.12 -6.47
C THR A 182 3.29 -11.39 -5.99
N TYR A 183 4.59 -11.35 -5.67
CA TYR A 183 5.32 -12.47 -5.13
C TYR A 183 4.81 -12.87 -3.74
N MET A 184 4.69 -11.91 -2.81
CA MET A 184 4.24 -12.18 -1.45
C MET A 184 2.79 -12.68 -1.40
N VAL A 185 1.88 -12.03 -2.13
CA VAL A 185 0.48 -12.44 -2.23
C VAL A 185 0.36 -13.84 -2.80
N SER A 186 1.14 -14.18 -3.84
CA SER A 186 1.11 -15.51 -4.44
C SER A 186 1.57 -16.62 -3.49
N LEU A 187 2.55 -16.33 -2.64
CA LEU A 187 3.02 -17.28 -1.61
C LEU A 187 2.01 -17.41 -0.47
N LEU A 188 1.52 -16.30 0.06
CA LEU A 188 0.62 -16.27 1.21
C LEU A 188 -0.71 -16.96 0.91
N PHE A 189 -1.23 -16.78 -0.30
CA PHE A 189 -2.57 -17.27 -0.67
C PHE A 189 -2.54 -18.41 -1.70
N SER A 190 -1.34 -18.98 -1.96
CA SER A 190 -1.16 -20.17 -2.82
C SER A 190 -1.71 -19.97 -4.23
N ILE A 191 -1.26 -18.91 -4.94
CA ILE A 191 -1.65 -18.58 -6.32
C ILE A 191 -0.46 -18.89 -7.27
N PRO A 192 -0.35 -20.14 -7.82
CA PRO A 192 0.85 -20.59 -8.55
C PRO A 192 1.17 -19.76 -9.78
N ASP A 193 0.17 -19.41 -10.60
CA ASP A 193 0.36 -18.66 -11.84
C ASP A 193 0.91 -17.25 -11.55
N MET A 194 0.42 -16.61 -10.51
CA MET A 194 0.93 -15.31 -10.05
C MET A 194 2.36 -15.43 -9.50
N GLN A 195 2.70 -16.55 -8.85
CA GLN A 195 4.06 -16.79 -8.36
C GLN A 195 5.05 -16.88 -9.52
N GLU A 196 4.71 -17.61 -10.58
CA GLU A 196 5.51 -17.69 -11.79
C GLU A 196 5.65 -16.32 -12.46
N TYR A 197 4.57 -15.59 -12.59
CA TYR A 197 4.56 -14.21 -13.10
C TYR A 197 5.51 -13.30 -12.29
N ALA A 198 5.40 -13.30 -10.97
CA ALA A 198 6.22 -12.46 -10.09
C ALA A 198 7.71 -12.83 -10.17
N TYR A 199 8.02 -14.13 -10.24
CA TYR A 199 9.39 -14.60 -10.43
C TYR A 199 9.98 -14.12 -11.77
N ASN A 200 9.25 -14.30 -12.86
CA ASN A 200 9.67 -13.83 -14.18
C ASN A 200 9.86 -12.32 -14.23
N ARG A 201 9.01 -11.58 -13.51
CA ARG A 201 9.13 -10.13 -13.34
C ARG A 201 10.41 -9.74 -12.60
N LEU A 202 10.76 -10.45 -11.54
CA LEU A 202 12.01 -10.25 -10.79
C LEU A 202 13.23 -10.50 -11.67
N VAL A 203 13.24 -11.60 -12.43
CA VAL A 203 14.33 -11.93 -13.37
C VAL A 203 14.51 -10.81 -14.39
N ARG A 204 13.43 -10.37 -15.03
CA ARG A 204 13.46 -9.25 -16.00
C ARG A 204 13.97 -7.94 -15.38
N PHE A 205 13.66 -7.68 -14.11
CA PHE A 205 14.16 -6.51 -13.41
C PHE A 205 15.68 -6.57 -13.22
N TYR A 206 16.22 -7.72 -12.81
CA TYR A 206 17.66 -7.94 -12.68
C TYR A 206 18.37 -7.84 -14.03
N GLU A 207 17.88 -8.51 -15.06
CA GLU A 207 18.45 -8.44 -16.41
C GLU A 207 18.52 -7.00 -16.93
N TYR A 208 17.43 -6.25 -16.75
CA TYR A 208 17.37 -4.85 -17.15
C TYR A 208 18.38 -3.98 -16.40
N THR A 209 18.49 -4.12 -15.08
CA THR A 209 19.43 -3.34 -14.27
C THR A 209 20.88 -3.69 -14.56
N LEU A 210 21.18 -4.94 -14.85
CA LEU A 210 22.52 -5.40 -15.26
C LEU A 210 22.88 -4.83 -16.64
N ASP A 211 21.97 -4.88 -17.61
CA ASP A 211 22.18 -4.33 -18.98
C ASP A 211 22.42 -2.82 -18.95
N LYS A 212 21.68 -2.09 -18.12
CA LYS A 212 21.79 -0.62 -18.00
C LYS A 212 22.89 -0.15 -17.06
N GLY A 213 23.47 -1.03 -16.25
CA GLY A 213 24.45 -0.68 -15.23
C GLY A 213 23.84 0.04 -14.03
N GLY A 214 22.51 0.00 -13.87
CA GLY A 214 21.79 0.63 -12.75
C GLY A 214 20.30 0.86 -13.05
N PHE A 215 19.67 1.65 -12.19
CA PHE A 215 18.26 2.01 -12.35
C PHE A 215 18.07 3.14 -13.38
N SER A 216 17.02 3.04 -14.21
CA SER A 216 16.74 4.07 -15.24
C SER A 216 16.47 5.46 -14.66
N GLU A 217 15.98 5.51 -13.44
CA GLU A 217 15.61 6.76 -12.74
C GLU A 217 16.74 7.33 -11.89
N TYR A 218 17.93 6.73 -11.96
CA TYR A 218 19.11 7.15 -11.16
C TYR A 218 19.45 8.66 -11.31
N ASN A 219 19.28 9.22 -12.49
CA ASN A 219 19.55 10.64 -12.75
C ASN A 219 18.29 11.52 -12.69
N SER A 220 17.17 11.01 -12.16
CA SER A 220 15.96 11.81 -12.03
C SER A 220 16.03 12.70 -10.80
N PRO A 221 15.85 14.04 -10.95
CA PRO A 221 15.82 14.94 -9.78
C PRO A 221 14.64 14.67 -8.82
N THR A 222 13.68 13.87 -9.25
CA THR A 222 12.51 13.49 -8.45
C THR A 222 12.78 12.23 -7.59
N TYR A 223 13.76 11.39 -7.98
CA TYR A 223 14.00 10.07 -7.37
C TYR A 223 15.42 9.91 -6.79
N THR A 224 16.21 10.97 -6.78
CA THR A 224 17.54 11.01 -6.14
C THR A 224 17.50 11.83 -4.82
#